data_ffa2677cd4a47472c564349520f070d8
#
_entry.id   ffa2677cd4a47472c564349520f070d8
#
_cell.length_a   1.000
_cell.length_b   1.000
_cell.length_c   1.000
_cell.angle_alpha   90.00
_cell.angle_beta   90.00
_cell.angle_gamma   90.00
#
_symmetry.space_group_name_H-M   'P 1'
#
loop_
_entity.id
_entity.type
_entity.pdbx_description
1 polymer ?
#
loop_
_entity_poly.entity_id
_entity_poly.type
_entity_poly.pdbx_seq_one_letter_code
_entity_poly.pdbx_strand_id
1 'polypeptide(L)'
;MEKLSRNNRVVIITKILVENPNKVIGLNRFSELLNAAKSTISEDIVIVREVLDKLDMGKVETISGAAGGIKFIPQMGSNAKEEFAKELCDALMEEGRIVPGNFIYLTDIMYNPQIISKAGVILASYFKSMDVDYVVTVETKGIPLAYEVAKSLGIELVIIRRENKVTEGPTVSINYLSGTSGRIQQMS
;
A
#
# COMPACT_ATOMS: atom_id res chain seq x y z
N MET A 1 4.88 19.72 27.58
CA MET A 1 5.82 18.83 26.85
C MET A 1 7.10 19.61 26.57
N GLU A 2 8.24 18.99 26.77
CA GLU A 2 9.54 19.56 26.44
C GLU A 2 9.65 19.84 24.92
N LYS A 3 10.34 20.94 24.56
CA LYS A 3 10.49 21.35 23.17
C LYS A 3 11.42 20.37 22.42
N LEU A 4 10.90 19.63 21.47
CA LEU A 4 11.67 18.66 20.70
C LEU A 4 12.72 19.34 19.81
N SER A 5 13.89 18.72 19.70
CA SER A 5 14.93 19.14 18.75
C SER A 5 14.43 18.98 17.30
N ARG A 6 15.06 19.69 16.36
CA ARG A 6 14.74 19.57 14.93
C ARG A 6 14.86 18.12 14.44
N ASN A 7 15.93 17.44 14.81
CA ASN A 7 16.18 16.07 14.43
C ASN A 7 15.05 15.13 14.92
N ASN A 8 14.62 15.29 16.16
CA ASN A 8 13.53 14.49 16.72
C ASN A 8 12.22 14.75 15.97
N ARG A 9 11.91 16.01 15.64
CA ARG A 9 10.70 16.35 14.89
C ARG A 9 10.72 15.75 13.48
N VAL A 10 11.83 15.87 12.75
CA VAL A 10 11.99 15.27 11.40
C VAL A 10 11.77 13.77 11.43
N VAL A 11 12.35 13.05 12.41
CA VAL A 11 12.15 11.60 12.55
C VAL A 11 10.68 11.26 12.81
N ILE A 12 10.01 11.99 13.71
CA ILE A 12 8.60 11.75 14.04
C ILE A 12 7.69 12.05 12.84
N ILE A 13 7.93 13.17 12.14
CA ILE A 13 7.18 13.54 10.93
C ILE A 13 7.32 12.44 9.87
N THR A 14 8.56 11.99 9.60
CA THR A 14 8.82 10.92 8.64
C THR A 14 8.07 9.66 9.00
N LYS A 15 8.14 9.23 10.27
CA LYS A 15 7.44 8.04 10.74
C LYS A 15 5.93 8.13 10.52
N ILE A 16 5.31 9.24 10.93
CA ILE A 16 3.87 9.46 10.78
C ILE A 16 3.46 9.44 9.30
N LEU A 17 4.22 10.08 8.43
CA LEU A 17 3.93 10.12 6.99
C LEU A 17 4.02 8.72 6.36
N VAL A 18 5.07 7.98 6.66
CA VAL A 18 5.29 6.63 6.11
C VAL A 18 4.24 5.62 6.61
N GLU A 19 3.78 5.75 7.85
CA GLU A 19 2.73 4.91 8.42
C GLU A 19 1.31 5.25 7.91
N ASN A 20 1.14 6.40 7.25
CA ASN A 20 -0.13 6.85 6.71
C ASN A 20 -0.04 7.19 5.22
N PRO A 21 0.29 6.21 4.36
CA PRO A 21 0.48 6.45 2.93
C PRO A 21 -0.81 6.98 2.29
N ASN A 22 -0.65 7.92 1.37
CA ASN A 22 -1.71 8.60 0.62
C ASN A 22 -2.78 9.34 1.46
N LYS A 23 -2.64 9.39 2.78
CA LYS A 23 -3.52 10.19 3.64
C LYS A 23 -3.01 11.63 3.76
N VAL A 24 -3.92 12.58 3.60
CA VAL A 24 -3.60 13.99 3.83
C VAL A 24 -3.59 14.27 5.33
N ILE A 25 -2.45 14.72 5.84
CA ILE A 25 -2.26 15.06 7.25
C ILE A 25 -2.08 16.56 7.37
N GLY A 26 -3.02 17.24 8.04
CA GLY A 26 -2.99 18.67 8.21
C GLY A 26 -1.80 19.15 9.08
N LEU A 27 -1.22 20.30 8.75
CA LEU A 27 -0.09 20.89 9.50
C LEU A 27 -0.44 21.15 10.97
N ASN A 28 -1.72 21.41 11.29
CA ASN A 28 -2.17 21.59 12.69
C ASN A 28 -1.85 20.38 13.54
N ARG A 29 -2.11 19.17 13.03
CA ARG A 29 -1.83 17.92 13.77
C ARG A 29 -0.36 17.79 14.13
N PHE A 30 0.55 18.13 13.22
CA PHE A 30 1.98 18.12 13.53
C PHE A 30 2.36 19.24 14.52
N SER A 31 1.80 20.45 14.34
CA SER A 31 2.05 21.59 15.22
C SER A 31 1.65 21.30 16.66
N GLU A 32 0.50 20.70 16.88
CA GLU A 32 -0.01 20.31 18.20
C GLU A 32 0.83 19.17 18.80
N LEU A 33 1.07 18.12 18.02
CA LEU A 33 1.81 16.94 18.48
C LEU A 33 3.25 17.27 18.88
N LEU A 34 3.92 18.12 18.10
CA LEU A 34 5.35 18.43 18.24
C LEU A 34 5.62 19.71 19.00
N ASN A 35 4.58 20.40 19.48
CA ASN A 35 4.66 21.70 20.15
C ASN A 35 5.59 22.69 19.41
N ALA A 36 5.34 22.87 18.10
CA ALA A 36 6.13 23.72 17.22
C ALA A 36 5.24 24.54 16.28
N ALA A 37 5.69 25.73 15.89
CA ALA A 37 4.95 26.58 14.97
C ALA A 37 4.82 25.91 13.59
N LYS A 38 3.73 26.20 12.87
CA LYS A 38 3.47 25.66 11.51
C LYS A 38 4.60 25.97 10.53
N SER A 39 5.22 27.16 10.61
CA SER A 39 6.39 27.53 9.81
C SER A 39 7.57 26.59 10.06
N THR A 40 7.85 26.29 11.32
CA THR A 40 8.90 25.34 11.73
C THR A 40 8.60 23.92 11.19
N ILE A 41 7.35 23.47 11.33
CA ILE A 41 6.92 22.18 10.78
C ILE A 41 7.07 22.14 9.26
N SER A 42 6.73 23.23 8.57
CA SER A 42 6.90 23.32 7.10
C SER A 42 8.35 23.19 6.68
N GLU A 43 9.28 23.83 7.40
CA GLU A 43 10.71 23.69 7.17
C GLU A 43 11.23 22.27 7.43
N ASP A 44 10.75 21.62 8.49
CA ASP A 44 11.11 20.24 8.81
C ASP A 44 10.60 19.28 7.72
N ILE A 45 9.40 19.52 7.16
CA ILE A 45 8.83 18.74 6.06
C ILE A 45 9.64 18.89 4.75
N VAL A 46 10.21 20.05 4.49
CA VAL A 46 11.11 20.23 3.34
C VAL A 46 12.28 19.27 3.41
N ILE A 47 12.89 19.11 4.58
CA ILE A 47 14.00 18.15 4.79
C ILE A 47 13.54 16.72 4.51
N VAL A 48 12.39 16.33 5.05
CA VAL A 48 11.84 14.98 4.83
C VAL A 48 11.62 14.73 3.34
N ARG A 49 11.04 15.70 2.63
CA ARG A 49 10.80 15.64 1.18
C ARG A 49 12.09 15.45 0.40
N GLU A 50 13.08 16.32 0.65
CA GLU A 50 14.36 16.29 -0.07
C GLU A 50 15.10 14.96 0.12
N VAL A 51 15.08 14.39 1.34
CA VAL A 51 15.77 13.13 1.62
C VAL A 51 15.05 11.96 0.95
N LEU A 52 13.72 11.88 1.06
CA LEU A 52 12.95 10.79 0.46
C LEU A 52 12.99 10.81 -1.07
N ASP A 53 12.92 12.00 -1.65
CA ASP A 53 13.00 12.20 -3.11
C ASP A 53 14.40 11.85 -3.64
N LYS A 54 15.46 12.33 -2.98
CA LYS A 54 16.85 12.06 -3.36
C LYS A 54 17.20 10.56 -3.33
N LEU A 55 16.58 9.80 -2.45
CA LEU A 55 16.84 8.36 -2.26
C LEU A 55 15.80 7.48 -2.96
N ASP A 56 14.89 8.07 -3.75
CA ASP A 56 13.78 7.36 -4.41
C ASP A 56 12.95 6.48 -3.44
N MET A 57 12.80 6.93 -2.17
CA MET A 57 12.09 6.19 -1.13
C MET A 57 10.61 6.57 -0.99
N GLY A 58 10.12 7.46 -1.85
CA GLY A 58 8.74 7.95 -1.85
C GLY A 58 8.69 9.46 -2.09
N LYS A 59 7.48 9.99 -2.25
CA LYS A 59 7.25 11.39 -2.56
C LYS A 59 6.39 12.06 -1.49
N VAL A 60 6.80 13.24 -1.05
CA VAL A 60 6.02 14.05 -0.11
C VAL A 60 5.39 15.23 -0.86
N GLU A 61 4.06 15.25 -0.94
CA GLU A 61 3.30 16.29 -1.62
C GLU A 61 2.57 17.20 -0.63
N THR A 62 2.44 18.47 -1.02
CA THR A 62 1.62 19.44 -0.30
C THR A 62 0.28 19.58 -1.03
N ILE A 63 -0.81 19.33 -0.32
CA ILE A 63 -2.17 19.49 -0.81
C ILE A 63 -2.70 20.81 -0.32
N SER A 64 -3.11 21.68 -1.24
CA SER A 64 -3.67 23.01 -0.93
C SER A 64 -5.17 22.94 -0.59
N GLY A 65 -5.67 23.95 0.11
CA GLY A 65 -7.10 24.12 0.41
C GLY A 65 -7.45 23.96 1.89
N ALA A 66 -8.72 24.07 2.22
CA ALA A 66 -9.23 24.02 3.60
C ALA A 66 -8.96 22.66 4.29
N ALA A 67 -9.04 21.57 3.54
CA ALA A 67 -8.68 20.21 3.97
C ALA A 67 -7.24 19.85 3.57
N GLY A 68 -6.41 20.84 3.28
CA GLY A 68 -5.04 20.65 2.83
C GLY A 68 -4.09 20.16 3.91
N GLY A 69 -2.93 19.72 3.47
CA GLY A 69 -1.90 19.16 4.35
C GLY A 69 -0.77 18.53 3.57
N ILE A 70 -0.15 17.57 4.19
CA ILE A 70 0.98 16.83 3.63
C ILE A 70 0.58 15.38 3.40
N LYS A 71 0.94 14.85 2.25
CA LYS A 71 0.66 13.48 1.84
C LYS A 71 1.98 12.79 1.46
N PHE A 72 2.19 11.58 1.96
CA PHE A 72 3.28 10.72 1.54
C PHE A 72 2.76 9.69 0.53
N ILE A 73 3.44 9.56 -0.59
CA ILE A 73 3.16 8.59 -1.65
C ILE A 73 4.30 7.59 -1.65
N PRO A 74 4.07 6.32 -1.29
CA PRO A 74 5.08 5.28 -1.39
C PRO A 74 5.56 5.13 -2.84
N GLN A 75 6.86 5.03 -3.01
CA GLN A 75 7.48 4.83 -4.31
C GLN A 75 8.76 4.03 -4.14
N MET A 76 9.09 3.25 -5.15
CA MET A 76 10.37 2.55 -5.27
C MET A 76 11.09 3.07 -6.52
N GLY A 77 12.37 3.37 -6.42
CA GLY A 77 13.19 3.84 -7.53
C GLY A 77 13.30 2.78 -8.64
N SER A 78 13.57 3.22 -9.86
CA SER A 78 13.59 2.34 -11.04
C SER A 78 14.58 1.19 -10.89
N ASN A 79 15.80 1.46 -10.42
CA ASN A 79 16.82 0.42 -10.22
C ASN A 79 16.37 -0.63 -9.19
N ALA A 80 15.78 -0.18 -8.06
CA ALA A 80 15.28 -1.09 -7.02
C ALA A 80 14.09 -1.93 -7.51
N LYS A 81 13.25 -1.37 -8.41
CA LYS A 81 12.16 -2.15 -9.05
C LYS A 81 12.69 -3.23 -9.96
N GLU A 82 13.69 -2.92 -10.78
CA GLU A 82 14.31 -3.89 -11.69
C GLU A 82 15.03 -5.01 -10.93
N GLU A 83 15.78 -4.65 -9.89
CA GLU A 83 16.44 -5.60 -9.01
C GLU A 83 15.43 -6.54 -8.34
N PHE A 84 14.39 -5.97 -7.74
CA PHE A 84 13.31 -6.75 -7.12
C PHE A 84 12.59 -7.64 -8.12
N ALA A 85 12.29 -7.15 -9.33
CA ALA A 85 11.66 -7.96 -10.37
C ALA A 85 12.55 -9.15 -10.78
N LYS A 86 13.86 -8.95 -10.87
CA LYS A 86 14.81 -10.02 -11.15
C LYS A 86 14.86 -11.03 -10.02
N GLU A 87 15.01 -10.59 -8.76
CA GLU A 87 14.98 -11.47 -7.58
C GLU A 87 13.71 -12.33 -7.55
N LEU A 88 12.54 -11.71 -7.85
CA LEU A 88 11.27 -12.41 -7.89
C LEU A 88 11.20 -13.43 -9.03
N CYS A 89 11.69 -13.09 -10.22
CA CYS A 89 11.77 -14.03 -11.34
C CYS A 89 12.69 -15.20 -11.01
N ASP A 90 13.86 -14.95 -10.45
CA ASP A 90 14.81 -16.00 -10.05
C ASP A 90 14.17 -16.96 -9.02
N ALA A 91 13.48 -16.40 -8.01
CA ALA A 91 12.73 -17.19 -7.03
C ALA A 91 11.61 -18.02 -7.66
N LEU A 92 10.91 -17.49 -8.67
CA LEU A 92 9.84 -18.21 -9.37
C LEU A 92 10.37 -19.32 -10.30
N MET A 93 11.60 -19.23 -10.73
CA MET A 93 12.25 -20.22 -11.62
C MET A 93 12.99 -21.31 -10.86
N GLU A 94 13.02 -21.30 -9.53
CA GLU A 94 13.63 -22.36 -8.72
C GLU A 94 13.08 -23.74 -9.06
N GLU A 95 13.94 -24.74 -9.09
CA GLU A 95 13.54 -26.14 -9.31
C GLU A 95 12.55 -26.61 -8.24
N GLY A 96 11.55 -27.38 -8.65
CA GLY A 96 10.52 -27.94 -7.76
C GLY A 96 9.30 -27.03 -7.51
N ARG A 97 9.25 -25.83 -8.07
CA ARG A 97 8.05 -24.98 -7.96
C ARG A 97 6.88 -25.44 -8.81
N ILE A 98 7.15 -26.25 -9.85
CA ILE A 98 6.08 -26.86 -10.64
C ILE A 98 5.59 -28.11 -9.92
N VAL A 99 4.34 -28.05 -9.44
CA VAL A 99 3.69 -29.18 -8.75
C VAL A 99 2.77 -29.95 -9.71
N PRO A 100 2.32 -31.17 -9.37
CA PRO A 100 1.45 -31.97 -10.23
C PRO A 100 0.26 -31.19 -10.77
N GLY A 101 -0.01 -31.29 -12.06
CA GLY A 101 -1.05 -30.54 -12.78
C GLY A 101 -0.55 -29.22 -13.40
N ASN A 102 0.77 -29.03 -13.50
CA ASN A 102 1.39 -27.81 -14.04
C ASN A 102 1.03 -26.52 -13.29
N PHE A 103 0.79 -26.61 -11.98
CA PHE A 103 0.60 -25.43 -11.12
C PHE A 103 1.94 -24.99 -10.55
N ILE A 104 2.09 -23.67 -10.38
CA ILE A 104 3.26 -23.09 -9.70
C ILE A 104 2.96 -22.94 -8.21
N TYR A 105 3.86 -23.44 -7.38
CA TYR A 105 3.83 -23.20 -5.93
C TYR A 105 4.26 -21.75 -5.64
N LEU A 106 3.36 -20.96 -5.08
CA LEU A 106 3.55 -19.53 -4.83
C LEU A 106 3.30 -19.14 -3.36
N THR A 107 2.90 -20.09 -2.52
CA THR A 107 2.41 -19.77 -1.18
C THR A 107 3.47 -19.09 -0.32
N ASP A 108 4.70 -19.54 -0.40
CA ASP A 108 5.86 -18.97 0.30
C ASP A 108 6.15 -17.52 -0.12
N ILE A 109 6.01 -17.20 -1.40
CA ILE A 109 6.19 -15.86 -1.95
C ILE A 109 5.02 -14.96 -1.53
N MET A 110 3.78 -15.44 -1.73
CA MET A 110 2.57 -14.67 -1.47
C MET A 110 2.34 -14.35 0.01
N TYR A 111 2.90 -15.15 0.91
CA TYR A 111 2.83 -14.93 2.36
C TYR A 111 4.14 -14.44 2.96
N ASN A 112 5.14 -14.07 2.14
CA ASN A 112 6.32 -13.39 2.62
C ASN A 112 6.07 -11.88 2.72
N PRO A 113 6.02 -11.29 3.93
CA PRO A 113 5.66 -9.87 4.11
C PRO A 113 6.61 -8.93 3.37
N GLN A 114 7.90 -9.25 3.31
CA GLN A 114 8.90 -8.39 2.66
C GLN A 114 8.73 -8.36 1.14
N ILE A 115 8.47 -9.53 0.54
CA ILE A 115 8.22 -9.63 -0.90
C ILE A 115 6.91 -8.93 -1.26
N ILE A 116 5.83 -9.25 -0.54
CA ILE A 116 4.50 -8.74 -0.84
C ILE A 116 4.38 -7.24 -0.60
N SER A 117 5.06 -6.69 0.41
CA SER A 117 5.08 -5.25 0.64
C SER A 117 5.75 -4.50 -0.52
N LYS A 118 6.90 -4.97 -1.00
CA LYS A 118 7.59 -4.40 -2.18
C LYS A 118 6.70 -4.51 -3.44
N ALA A 119 6.15 -5.69 -3.69
CA ALA A 119 5.25 -5.93 -4.82
C ALA A 119 4.00 -5.03 -4.78
N GLY A 120 3.42 -4.84 -3.60
CA GLY A 120 2.27 -3.96 -3.36
C GLY A 120 2.58 -2.50 -3.69
N VAL A 121 3.73 -1.96 -3.26
CA VAL A 121 4.17 -0.60 -3.58
C VAL A 121 4.38 -0.43 -5.09
N ILE A 122 5.02 -1.40 -5.74
CA ILE A 122 5.25 -1.37 -7.19
C ILE A 122 3.91 -1.39 -7.94
N LEU A 123 3.02 -2.31 -7.60
CA LEU A 123 1.72 -2.43 -8.24
C LEU A 123 0.86 -1.19 -8.03
N ALA A 124 0.80 -0.65 -6.81
CA ALA A 124 0.10 0.59 -6.50
C ALA A 124 0.60 1.78 -7.33
N SER A 125 1.90 1.80 -7.68
CA SER A 125 2.48 2.89 -8.45
C SER A 125 1.89 3.08 -9.85
N TYR A 126 1.28 2.04 -10.43
CA TYR A 126 0.59 2.11 -11.73
C TYR A 126 -0.77 2.82 -11.66
N PHE A 127 -1.36 2.91 -10.48
CA PHE A 127 -2.68 3.49 -10.26
C PHE A 127 -2.64 4.90 -9.65
N LYS A 128 -1.47 5.44 -9.35
CA LYS A 128 -1.31 6.73 -8.65
C LYS A 128 -1.92 7.95 -9.36
N SER A 129 -2.12 7.88 -10.67
CA SER A 129 -2.75 8.94 -11.48
C SER A 129 -4.24 8.69 -11.75
N MET A 130 -4.78 7.59 -11.22
CA MET A 130 -6.19 7.21 -11.36
C MET A 130 -6.95 7.57 -10.09
N ASP A 131 -8.22 7.91 -10.25
CA ASP A 131 -9.16 8.05 -9.13
C ASP A 131 -9.69 6.66 -8.80
N VAL A 132 -9.13 6.05 -7.75
CA VAL A 132 -9.43 4.67 -7.35
C VAL A 132 -10.07 4.69 -5.98
N ASP A 133 -11.29 4.17 -5.88
CA ASP A 133 -12.06 4.11 -4.64
C ASP A 133 -11.75 2.85 -3.82
N TYR A 134 -11.58 1.70 -4.48
CA TYR A 134 -11.39 0.41 -3.82
C TYR A 134 -10.36 -0.44 -4.54
N VAL A 135 -9.67 -1.27 -3.78
CA VAL A 135 -8.95 -2.44 -4.32
C VAL A 135 -9.86 -3.65 -4.14
N VAL A 136 -10.05 -4.42 -5.21
CA VAL A 136 -10.89 -5.62 -5.18
C VAL A 136 -10.05 -6.85 -5.46
N THR A 137 -10.23 -7.91 -4.67
CA THR A 137 -9.58 -9.21 -4.90
C THR A 137 -10.53 -10.36 -4.67
N VAL A 138 -10.22 -11.50 -5.27
CA VAL A 138 -10.92 -12.76 -4.99
C VAL A 138 -10.13 -13.57 -3.96
N GLU A 139 -10.83 -14.25 -3.05
CA GLU A 139 -10.19 -15.19 -2.12
C GLU A 139 -9.41 -16.28 -2.91
N THR A 140 -8.26 -16.74 -2.46
CA THR A 140 -7.66 -16.61 -1.14
C THR A 140 -6.25 -16.03 -1.23
N LYS A 141 -5.43 -16.52 -2.21
CA LYS A 141 -3.99 -16.23 -2.25
C LYS A 141 -3.65 -14.79 -2.65
N GLY A 142 -4.53 -14.12 -3.39
CA GLY A 142 -4.34 -12.72 -3.79
C GLY A 142 -4.53 -11.69 -2.66
N ILE A 143 -5.13 -12.10 -1.54
CA ILE A 143 -5.47 -11.18 -0.43
C ILE A 143 -4.25 -10.43 0.12
N PRO A 144 -3.10 -11.06 0.44
CA PRO A 144 -1.95 -10.34 0.98
C PRO A 144 -1.42 -9.25 0.04
N LEU A 145 -1.32 -9.54 -1.26
CA LEU A 145 -0.88 -8.56 -2.26
C LEU A 145 -1.89 -7.42 -2.39
N ALA A 146 -3.17 -7.73 -2.50
CA ALA A 146 -4.23 -6.72 -2.60
C ALA A 146 -4.28 -5.82 -1.34
N TYR A 147 -4.03 -6.39 -0.15
CA TYR A 147 -3.93 -5.63 1.10
C TYR A 147 -2.78 -4.62 1.06
N GLU A 148 -1.59 -5.01 0.60
CA GLU A 148 -0.45 -4.10 0.50
C GLU A 148 -0.67 -3.02 -0.59
N VAL A 149 -1.38 -3.34 -1.68
CA VAL A 149 -1.79 -2.35 -2.68
C VAL A 149 -2.77 -1.34 -2.07
N ALA A 150 -3.82 -1.80 -1.39
CA ALA A 150 -4.81 -0.96 -0.74
C ALA A 150 -4.18 -0.05 0.32
N LYS A 151 -3.29 -0.60 1.14
CA LYS A 151 -2.48 0.13 2.12
C LYS A 151 -1.62 1.21 1.45
N SER A 152 -0.94 0.88 0.36
CA SER A 152 -0.09 1.83 -0.38
C SER A 152 -0.89 2.94 -1.05
N LEU A 153 -2.11 2.66 -1.51
CA LEU A 153 -3.03 3.64 -2.09
C LEU A 153 -3.81 4.43 -1.00
N GLY A 154 -3.85 3.93 0.24
CA GLY A 154 -4.59 4.53 1.34
C GLY A 154 -6.11 4.39 1.23
N ILE A 155 -6.60 3.34 0.54
CA ILE A 155 -8.01 3.05 0.27
C ILE A 155 -8.42 1.68 0.83
N GLU A 156 -9.71 1.37 0.76
CA GLU A 156 -10.27 0.14 1.32
C GLU A 156 -10.08 -1.06 0.39
N LEU A 157 -9.99 -2.25 0.99
CA LEU A 157 -9.93 -3.53 0.32
C LEU A 157 -11.29 -4.23 0.39
N VAL A 158 -11.80 -4.66 -0.77
CA VAL A 158 -12.98 -5.50 -0.91
C VAL A 158 -12.57 -6.90 -1.31
N ILE A 159 -13.06 -7.90 -0.60
CA ILE A 159 -12.75 -9.31 -0.87
C ILE A 159 -13.99 -10.02 -1.38
N ILE A 160 -13.93 -10.55 -2.61
CA ILE A 160 -14.98 -11.37 -3.20
C ILE A 160 -14.77 -12.83 -2.76
N ARG A 161 -15.81 -13.46 -2.22
CA ARG A 161 -15.79 -14.83 -1.72
C ARG A 161 -16.89 -15.69 -2.37
N ARG A 162 -16.69 -16.99 -2.33
CA ARG A 162 -17.73 -17.96 -2.76
C ARG A 162 -18.87 -18.04 -1.76
N GLU A 163 -18.57 -17.91 -0.48
CA GLU A 163 -19.54 -18.09 0.60
C GLU A 163 -19.48 -16.90 1.55
N ASN A 164 -20.66 -16.40 1.91
CA ASN A 164 -20.77 -15.40 2.97
C ASN A 164 -20.52 -16.06 4.34
N LYS A 165 -19.64 -15.45 5.12
CA LYS A 165 -19.39 -15.86 6.50
C LYS A 165 -20.12 -14.93 7.46
N VAL A 166 -20.87 -15.50 8.38
CA VAL A 166 -21.69 -14.77 9.37
C VAL A 166 -20.88 -13.70 10.14
N THR A 167 -19.56 -13.90 10.26
CA THR A 167 -18.67 -12.98 10.99
C THR A 167 -18.22 -11.76 10.18
N GLU A 168 -18.54 -11.69 8.90
CA GLU A 168 -18.06 -10.62 8.01
C GLU A 168 -19.06 -9.47 7.81
N GLY A 169 -20.23 -9.55 8.44
CA GLY A 169 -21.24 -8.50 8.39
C GLY A 169 -22.08 -8.51 7.10
N PRO A 170 -22.71 -7.39 6.73
CA PRO A 170 -23.56 -7.33 5.53
C PRO A 170 -22.72 -7.51 4.27
N THR A 171 -23.16 -8.40 3.39
CA THR A 171 -22.53 -8.65 2.09
C THR A 171 -23.54 -8.45 0.96
N VAL A 172 -23.02 -8.18 -0.23
CA VAL A 172 -23.80 -8.17 -1.47
C VAL A 172 -23.50 -9.45 -2.22
N SER A 173 -24.51 -10.24 -2.49
CA SER A 173 -24.36 -11.50 -3.23
C SER A 173 -24.82 -11.34 -4.67
N ILE A 174 -24.05 -11.92 -5.59
CA ILE A 174 -24.40 -12.00 -7.01
C ILE A 174 -24.43 -13.45 -7.47
N ASN A 175 -25.37 -13.77 -8.36
CA ASN A 175 -25.42 -15.05 -9.04
C ASN A 175 -24.80 -14.91 -10.42
N TYR A 176 -23.96 -15.88 -10.82
CA TYR A 176 -23.35 -15.91 -12.15
C TYR A 176 -23.37 -17.32 -12.73
N LEU A 177 -23.37 -17.40 -14.07
CA LEU A 177 -23.26 -18.68 -14.75
C LEU A 177 -21.77 -19.04 -14.90
N SER A 178 -21.37 -20.14 -14.26
CA SER A 178 -20.00 -20.63 -14.36
C SER A 178 -19.71 -21.15 -15.77
N GLY A 179 -18.74 -20.55 -16.46
CA GLY A 179 -18.32 -21.01 -17.79
C GLY A 179 -17.72 -22.43 -17.81
N THR A 180 -17.19 -22.89 -16.67
CA THR A 180 -16.57 -24.22 -16.56
C THR A 180 -17.60 -25.31 -16.25
N SER A 181 -18.56 -25.04 -15.37
CA SER A 181 -19.53 -26.04 -14.91
C SER A 181 -20.90 -25.92 -15.57
N GLY A 182 -21.19 -24.82 -16.27
CA GLY A 182 -22.51 -24.51 -16.83
C GLY A 182 -23.61 -24.33 -15.76
N ARG A 183 -23.24 -24.16 -14.49
CA ARG A 183 -24.18 -24.04 -13.36
C ARG A 183 -24.20 -22.62 -12.81
N ILE A 184 -25.34 -22.23 -12.26
CA ILE A 184 -25.46 -20.98 -11.52
C ILE A 184 -24.68 -21.15 -10.21
N GLN A 185 -23.76 -20.22 -9.95
CA GLN A 185 -22.98 -20.11 -8.71
C GLN A 185 -23.21 -18.73 -8.09
N GLN A 186 -22.98 -18.62 -6.80
CA GLN A 186 -23.09 -17.37 -6.06
C GLN A 186 -21.70 -16.92 -5.59
N MET A 187 -21.50 -15.61 -5.58
CA MET A 187 -20.37 -14.94 -4.93
C MET A 187 -20.90 -13.85 -4.00
N SER A 188 -20.16 -13.55 -2.94
CA SER A 188 -20.47 -12.49 -1.97
C SER A 188 -19.26 -11.61 -1.73
#